data_238b5a4ddcfd11dea9ae787a6af58e0b
#
_entry.id   238b5a4ddcfd11dea9ae787a6af58e0b
#
_cell.length_a   1.000
_cell.length_b   1.000
_cell.length_c   1.000
_cell.angle_alpha   90.00
_cell.angle_beta   90.00
_cell.angle_gamma   90.00
#
_symmetry.space_group_name_H-M   'P 1'
#
loop_
_entity.id
_entity.type
_entity.pdbx_description
1 polymer ?
#
loop_
_entity_poly.entity_id
_entity_poly.type
_entity_poly.pdbx_seq_one_letter_code
_entity_poly.pdbx_strand_id
1 'polypeptide(L)'
;MTPGFRCTATVEVQADAWAAAKTIASPRDNLLWASDTVLQCLVEDVPHDFHAAFLRTGSRPDSDVFLCWRDGVPGQALADLDCCLERRDPMDIGCTIFKHHPGLCEWRYIDPPDVAATAQADQLLKEWGLPPT
;
A
#
# COMPACT_ATOMS: atom_id res chain seq x y z
N MET A 1 17.00 8.66 -13.46
CA MET A 1 15.66 9.23 -13.22
C MET A 1 15.45 9.39 -11.71
N THR A 2 15.09 10.58 -11.27
CA THR A 2 14.86 10.84 -9.84
C THR A 2 13.56 10.18 -9.40
N PRO A 3 13.53 9.41 -8.30
CA PRO A 3 12.29 8.84 -7.81
C PRO A 3 11.34 9.95 -7.35
N GLY A 4 10.06 9.76 -7.58
CA GLY A 4 9.02 10.64 -7.10
C GLY A 4 8.57 10.28 -5.69
N PHE A 5 7.54 10.96 -5.24
CA PHE A 5 6.96 10.74 -3.92
C PHE A 5 5.72 9.84 -4.03
N ARG A 6 5.38 9.18 -2.93
CA ARG A 6 4.12 8.47 -2.82
C ARG A 6 2.96 9.46 -2.94
N CYS A 7 1.89 9.08 -3.65
CA CYS A 7 0.67 9.87 -3.72
C CYS A 7 0.13 10.15 -2.31
N THR A 8 -0.28 11.39 -2.06
CA THR A 8 -0.75 11.84 -0.74
C THR A 8 -2.26 11.73 -0.56
N ALA A 9 -3.00 11.29 -1.57
CA ALA A 9 -4.45 11.14 -1.49
C ALA A 9 -4.82 10.14 -0.39
N THR A 10 -5.77 10.52 0.46
CA THR A 10 -6.28 9.68 1.53
C THR A 10 -7.79 9.54 1.43
N VAL A 11 -8.33 8.47 2.00
CA VAL A 11 -9.76 8.23 2.05
C VAL A 11 -10.12 7.49 3.33
N GLU A 12 -11.28 7.80 3.88
CA GLU A 12 -11.86 7.02 4.96
C GLU A 12 -12.63 5.84 4.38
N VAL A 13 -12.40 4.65 4.91
CA VAL A 13 -13.09 3.44 4.45
C VAL A 13 -14.54 3.48 4.91
N GLN A 14 -15.47 3.42 3.98
CA GLN A 14 -16.90 3.46 4.26
C GLN A 14 -17.39 2.12 4.83
N ALA A 15 -18.45 2.16 5.63
CA ALA A 15 -18.99 0.97 6.29
C ALA A 15 -19.44 -0.12 5.31
N ASP A 16 -20.01 0.27 4.17
CA ASP A 16 -20.42 -0.68 3.12
C ASP A 16 -19.22 -1.32 2.42
N ALA A 17 -18.10 -0.59 2.28
CA ALA A 17 -16.86 -1.17 1.76
C ALA A 17 -16.30 -2.23 2.73
N TRP A 18 -16.28 -1.96 4.02
CA TRP A 18 -15.89 -2.95 5.02
C TRP A 18 -16.79 -4.19 4.98
N ALA A 19 -18.09 -3.99 4.90
CA ALA A 19 -19.06 -5.10 4.83
C ALA A 19 -18.83 -5.95 3.58
N ALA A 20 -18.64 -5.32 2.42
CA ALA A 20 -18.37 -6.02 1.17
C ALA A 20 -17.06 -6.80 1.23
N ALA A 21 -16.00 -6.22 1.81
CA ALA A 21 -14.71 -6.86 1.94
C ALA A 21 -14.77 -8.16 2.76
N LYS A 22 -15.62 -8.20 3.77
CA LYS A 22 -15.80 -9.38 4.62
C LYS A 22 -16.41 -10.56 3.88
N THR A 23 -17.09 -10.35 2.76
CA THR A 23 -17.73 -11.42 1.99
C THR A 23 -16.78 -12.11 1.02
N ILE A 24 -15.58 -11.56 0.80
CA ILE A 24 -14.63 -12.12 -0.14
C ILE A 24 -13.89 -13.29 0.52
N ALA A 25 -14.01 -14.48 -0.06
CA ALA A 25 -13.31 -15.65 0.44
C ALA A 25 -11.82 -15.55 0.12
N SER A 26 -10.97 -16.07 1.00
CA SER A 26 -9.54 -16.18 0.76
C SER A 26 -9.06 -17.60 1.07
N PRO A 27 -8.24 -18.21 0.20
CA PRO A 27 -7.67 -19.53 0.48
C PRO A 27 -6.48 -19.47 1.45
N ARG A 28 -6.05 -18.28 1.85
CA ARG A 28 -4.89 -18.12 2.74
C ARG A 28 -5.30 -18.29 4.20
N ASP A 29 -4.47 -19.00 4.97
CA ASP A 29 -4.70 -19.19 6.40
C ASP A 29 -4.48 -17.91 7.21
N ASN A 30 -3.60 -17.03 6.74
CA ASN A 30 -3.22 -15.78 7.42
C ASN A 30 -3.79 -14.57 6.68
N LEU A 31 -5.09 -14.40 6.77
CA LEU A 31 -5.76 -13.24 6.20
C LEU A 31 -5.29 -11.95 6.88
N LEU A 32 -4.77 -11.02 6.09
CA LEU A 32 -4.35 -9.70 6.57
C LEU A 32 -5.41 -8.66 6.22
N TRP A 33 -5.59 -7.69 7.12
CA TRP A 33 -6.50 -6.56 6.94
C TRP A 33 -5.72 -5.27 7.14
N ALA A 34 -6.17 -4.20 6.49
CA ALA A 34 -5.67 -2.87 6.78
C ALA A 34 -5.91 -2.53 8.25
N SER A 35 -4.92 -1.96 8.91
CA SER A 35 -4.98 -1.64 10.34
C SER A 35 -5.69 -0.32 10.63
N ASP A 36 -5.81 0.55 9.64
CA ASP A 36 -6.36 1.89 9.79
C ASP A 36 -7.67 2.03 9.01
N THR A 37 -8.53 2.95 9.46
CA THR A 37 -9.77 3.29 8.75
C THR A 37 -9.57 4.39 7.72
N VAL A 38 -8.48 5.15 7.82
CA VAL A 38 -8.06 6.13 6.82
C VAL A 38 -6.85 5.57 6.08
N LEU A 39 -6.97 5.39 4.77
CA LEU A 39 -5.93 4.78 3.95
C LEU A 39 -5.35 5.80 2.98
N GLN A 40 -4.06 5.69 2.71
CA GLN A 40 -3.35 6.52 1.74
C GLN A 40 -3.08 5.71 0.47
N CYS A 41 -3.22 6.38 -0.69
CA CYS A 41 -2.92 5.78 -1.99
C CYS A 41 -1.50 5.20 -2.00
N LEU A 42 -1.35 3.99 -2.54
CA LEU A 42 -0.07 3.28 -2.63
C LEU A 42 0.74 3.63 -3.86
N VAL A 43 0.13 4.29 -4.84
CA VAL A 43 0.77 4.58 -6.13
C VAL A 43 1.67 5.80 -6.01
N GLU A 44 2.76 5.82 -6.77
CA GLU A 44 3.61 7.02 -6.88
C GLU A 44 2.77 8.21 -7.38
N ASP A 45 3.13 9.42 -6.96
CA ASP A 45 2.45 10.65 -7.38
C ASP A 45 2.80 11.00 -8.84
N VAL A 46 2.26 10.21 -9.75
CA VAL A 46 2.30 10.38 -11.19
C VAL A 46 0.86 10.32 -11.69
N PRO A 47 0.56 10.74 -12.94
CA PRO A 47 -0.80 10.63 -13.46
C PRO A 47 -1.34 9.21 -13.36
N HIS A 48 -2.48 9.03 -12.71
CA HIS A 48 -3.17 7.74 -12.58
C HIS A 48 -4.67 7.96 -12.49
N ASP A 49 -5.44 7.00 -13.02
CA ASP A 49 -6.89 7.14 -13.20
C ASP A 49 -7.67 7.01 -11.90
N PHE A 50 -7.15 6.27 -10.95
CA PHE A 50 -7.79 6.05 -9.66
C PHE A 50 -6.73 5.85 -8.58
N HIS A 51 -7.10 6.18 -7.35
CA HIS A 51 -6.29 5.90 -6.17
C HIS A 51 -6.59 4.48 -5.69
N ALA A 52 -5.60 3.83 -5.12
CA ALA A 52 -5.75 2.48 -4.60
C ALA A 52 -4.95 2.30 -3.31
N ALA A 53 -5.54 1.62 -2.34
CA ALA A 53 -4.87 1.27 -1.09
C ALA A 53 -5.21 -0.17 -0.71
N PHE A 54 -4.29 -0.85 -0.06
CA PHE A 54 -4.50 -2.21 0.44
C PHE A 54 -5.61 -2.23 1.49
N LEU A 55 -6.58 -3.11 1.32
CA LEU A 55 -7.66 -3.31 2.28
C LEU A 55 -7.55 -4.66 2.99
N ARG A 56 -7.38 -5.74 2.25
CA ARG A 56 -7.23 -7.09 2.81
C ARG A 56 -6.56 -8.03 1.81
N THR A 57 -6.16 -9.21 2.29
CA THR A 57 -5.69 -10.31 1.44
C THR A 57 -6.77 -10.70 0.43
N GLY A 58 -6.37 -10.96 -0.80
CA GLY A 58 -7.28 -11.32 -1.88
C GLY A 58 -7.70 -12.78 -1.91
N SER A 59 -8.52 -13.12 -2.90
CA SER A 59 -9.10 -14.46 -3.07
C SER A 59 -8.17 -15.45 -3.78
N ARG A 60 -7.08 -14.98 -4.35
CA ARG A 60 -6.09 -15.81 -5.05
C ARG A 60 -4.74 -15.74 -4.33
N PRO A 61 -3.80 -16.68 -4.55
CA PRO A 61 -2.46 -16.53 -4.06
C PRO A 61 -1.82 -15.21 -4.40
N ASP A 62 -1.12 -14.53 -4.42
CA ASP A 62 -0.50 -13.28 -4.86
C ASP A 62 -1.49 -12.20 -5.31
N SER A 63 -2.70 -12.17 -4.75
CA SER A 63 -3.63 -11.06 -4.98
C SER A 63 -3.99 -10.38 -3.67
N ASP A 64 -4.37 -9.10 -3.77
CA ASP A 64 -4.88 -8.32 -2.64
C ASP A 64 -6.14 -7.58 -3.06
N VAL A 65 -7.03 -7.33 -2.11
CA VAL A 65 -8.19 -6.49 -2.33
C VAL A 65 -7.77 -5.05 -2.06
N PHE A 66 -7.91 -4.22 -3.10
CA PHE A 66 -7.61 -2.80 -3.02
C PHE A 66 -8.90 -2.00 -2.93
N LEU A 67 -8.92 -1.03 -2.03
CA LEU A 67 -9.95 0.00 -2.00
C LEU A 67 -9.56 1.04 -3.04
N CYS A 68 -10.45 1.29 -4.01
CA CYS A 68 -10.22 2.21 -5.11
C CYS A 68 -11.18 3.38 -5.05
N TRP A 69 -10.69 4.57 -5.34
CA TRP A 69 -11.50 5.78 -5.37
C TRP A 69 -10.93 6.79 -6.36
N ARG A 70 -11.73 7.78 -6.74
CA ARG A 70 -11.31 8.88 -7.63
C ARG A 70 -11.62 10.21 -6.98
N ASP A 71 -10.75 11.19 -7.21
CA ASP A 71 -10.95 12.55 -6.72
C ASP A 71 -12.24 13.14 -7.29
N GLY A 72 -13.06 13.75 -6.43
CA GLY A 72 -14.29 14.41 -6.85
C GLY A 72 -15.41 13.46 -7.30
N VAL A 73 -15.20 12.15 -7.23
CA VAL A 73 -16.22 11.15 -7.58
C VAL A 73 -16.67 10.46 -6.30
N PRO A 74 -17.96 10.49 -5.94
CA PRO A 74 -18.42 9.80 -4.74
C PRO A 74 -18.37 8.28 -4.90
N GLY A 75 -18.19 7.60 -3.78
CA GLY A 75 -18.18 6.15 -3.73
C GLY A 75 -16.78 5.55 -3.75
N GLN A 76 -16.75 4.28 -3.38
CA GLN A 76 -15.54 3.47 -3.33
C GLN A 76 -15.82 2.14 -3.98
N ALA A 77 -14.81 1.55 -4.62
CA ALA A 77 -14.91 0.23 -5.23
C ALA A 77 -13.85 -0.70 -4.66
N LEU A 78 -14.17 -1.99 -4.58
CA LEU A 78 -13.21 -3.02 -4.21
C LEU A 78 -12.76 -3.75 -5.45
N ALA A 79 -11.45 -3.96 -5.59
CA ALA A 79 -10.88 -4.72 -6.69
C ALA A 79 -9.89 -5.74 -6.14
N ASP A 80 -10.09 -7.01 -6.46
CA ASP A 80 -9.19 -8.11 -6.11
C ASP A 80 -8.20 -8.26 -7.26
N LEU A 81 -7.03 -7.68 -7.11
CA LEU A 81 -6.03 -7.56 -8.18
C LEU A 81 -4.77 -8.34 -7.84
N ASP A 82 -4.16 -8.92 -8.87
CA ASP A 82 -2.84 -9.53 -8.72
C ASP A 82 -1.82 -8.46 -8.33
N CYS A 83 -0.88 -8.83 -7.46
CA CYS A 83 0.19 -7.95 -7.06
C CYS A 83 1.27 -7.84 -8.14
N CYS A 84 1.96 -6.71 -8.18
CA CYS A 84 3.06 -6.46 -9.12
C CYS A 84 4.17 -7.50 -8.96
N LEU A 85 4.59 -7.78 -7.73
CA LEU A 85 5.62 -8.76 -7.36
C LEU A 85 6.99 -8.48 -7.96
N GLU A 86 7.23 -7.31 -8.55
CA GLU A 86 8.57 -6.92 -8.96
C GLU A 86 9.48 -6.91 -7.73
N ARG A 87 10.59 -7.63 -7.79
CA ARG A 87 11.41 -7.89 -6.62
C ARG A 87 12.55 -6.90 -6.49
N ARG A 88 12.87 -6.59 -5.25
CA ARG A 88 14.02 -5.76 -4.89
C ARG A 88 15.20 -6.65 -4.53
N ASP A 89 16.25 -6.64 -5.36
CA ASP A 89 17.51 -7.30 -5.03
C ASP A 89 18.29 -6.46 -4.01
N PRO A 90 18.98 -7.08 -3.06
CA PRO A 90 19.09 -8.52 -2.77
C PRO A 90 18.03 -9.00 -1.76
N MET A 91 17.08 -8.17 -1.36
CA MET A 91 16.19 -8.47 -0.23
C MET A 91 14.99 -9.36 -0.58
N ASP A 92 14.80 -9.66 -1.85
CA ASP A 92 13.72 -10.52 -2.35
C ASP A 92 12.32 -10.09 -1.86
N ILE A 93 12.12 -8.78 -1.74
CA ILE A 93 10.84 -8.19 -1.35
C ILE A 93 10.05 -7.88 -2.61
N GLY A 94 8.85 -8.45 -2.72
CA GLY A 94 7.94 -8.18 -3.83
C GLY A 94 7.17 -6.88 -3.64
N CYS A 95 6.90 -6.17 -4.73
CA CYS A 95 6.03 -5.01 -4.73
C CYS A 95 4.59 -5.43 -4.41
N THR A 96 3.95 -4.80 -3.44
CA THR A 96 2.60 -5.12 -3.02
C THR A 96 1.53 -4.24 -3.68
N ILE A 97 1.93 -3.31 -4.54
CA ILE A 97 0.98 -2.57 -5.38
C ILE A 97 0.44 -3.52 -6.45
N PHE A 98 -0.74 -3.25 -6.99
CA PHE A 98 -1.33 -4.10 -8.01
C PHE A 98 -0.49 -4.13 -9.30
N LYS A 99 -0.61 -5.23 -10.05
CA LYS A 99 0.11 -5.44 -11.31
C LYS A 99 -0.24 -4.36 -12.34
N HIS A 100 0.76 -3.88 -13.05
CA HIS A 100 0.65 -2.80 -14.04
C HIS A 100 0.27 -1.43 -13.43
N HIS A 101 0.54 -1.22 -12.14
CA HIS A 101 0.33 0.09 -11.52
C HIS A 101 1.19 1.16 -12.20
N PRO A 102 0.71 2.42 -12.31
CA PRO A 102 1.54 3.50 -12.82
C PRO A 102 2.65 3.84 -11.83
N GLY A 103 3.75 4.38 -12.35
CA GLY A 103 4.86 4.83 -11.53
C GLY A 103 5.75 3.71 -11.02
N LEU A 104 6.62 4.07 -10.09
CA LEU A 104 7.60 3.16 -9.50
C LEU A 104 6.98 2.24 -8.45
N CYS A 105 7.64 1.12 -8.18
CA CYS A 105 7.27 0.25 -7.08
C CYS A 105 7.47 0.96 -5.73
N GLU A 106 6.75 0.52 -4.71
CA GLU A 106 6.75 1.16 -3.38
C GLU A 106 8.13 1.25 -2.73
N TRP A 107 9.03 0.35 -3.08
CA TRP A 107 10.40 0.37 -2.56
C TRP A 107 11.33 1.29 -3.35
N ARG A 108 10.84 1.97 -4.40
CA ARG A 108 11.61 2.93 -5.22
C ARG A 108 11.17 4.38 -5.04
N TYR A 109 9.90 4.63 -4.76
CA TYR A 109 9.45 6.01 -4.53
C TYR A 109 9.74 6.45 -3.10
N ILE A 110 9.64 7.74 -2.83
CA ILE A 110 9.88 8.31 -1.51
C ILE A 110 8.53 8.44 -0.78
N ASP A 111 8.46 7.88 0.42
CA ASP A 111 7.32 8.05 1.33
C ASP A 111 7.79 8.90 2.52
N PRO A 112 7.49 10.21 2.57
CA PRO A 112 8.00 11.09 3.60
C PRO A 112 7.71 10.64 5.04
N PRO A 113 6.52 10.10 5.40
CA PRO A 113 6.30 9.53 6.72
C PRO A 113 7.26 8.39 7.06
N ASP A 114 7.56 7.51 6.11
CA ASP A 114 8.51 6.41 6.32
C ASP A 114 9.94 6.93 6.52
N VAL A 115 10.35 7.93 5.74
CA VAL A 115 11.67 8.55 5.89
C VAL A 115 11.81 9.17 7.26
N ALA A 116 10.79 9.91 7.73
CA ALA A 116 10.80 10.54 9.03
C ALA A 116 10.81 9.51 10.15
N ALA A 117 10.01 8.44 10.05
CA ALA A 117 9.97 7.37 11.05
C ALA A 117 11.30 6.63 11.12
N THR A 118 11.93 6.34 9.98
CA THR A 118 13.25 5.70 9.95
C THR A 118 14.32 6.58 10.59
N ALA A 119 14.34 7.87 10.29
CA ALA A 119 15.28 8.81 10.89
C ALA A 119 15.11 8.89 12.41
N GLN A 120 13.87 8.90 12.89
CA GLN A 120 13.58 8.92 14.33
C GLN A 120 14.02 7.62 15.00
N ALA A 121 13.78 6.48 14.37
CA ALA A 121 14.20 5.18 14.89
C ALA A 121 15.74 5.09 14.96
N ASP A 122 16.44 5.54 13.91
CA ASP A 122 17.90 5.55 13.89
C ASP A 122 18.46 6.47 14.98
N GLN A 123 17.84 7.60 15.22
CA GLN A 123 18.25 8.52 16.30
C GLN A 123 18.11 7.87 17.68
N LEU A 124 17.01 7.16 17.93
CA LEU A 124 16.80 6.43 19.19
C LEU A 124 17.84 5.32 19.38
N LEU A 125 18.13 4.56 18.33
CA LEU A 125 19.15 3.52 18.38
C LEU A 125 20.51 4.11 18.73
N LYS A 126 20.86 5.25 18.14
CA LYS A 126 22.10 5.96 18.43
C LYS A 126 22.16 6.41 19.89
N GLU A 127 21.07 6.98 20.42
CA GLU A 127 20.97 7.40 21.82
C GLU A 127 21.13 6.22 22.79
N TRP A 128 20.65 5.05 22.40
CA TRP A 128 20.73 3.82 23.20
C TRP A 128 22.07 3.08 23.02
N GLY A 129 22.96 3.56 22.13
CA GLY A 129 24.24 2.92 21.88
C GLY A 129 24.13 1.64 21.04
N LEU A 130 23.04 1.48 20.29
CA LEU A 130 22.82 0.31 19.43
C LEU A 130 23.22 0.61 17.99
N PRO A 131 23.63 -0.42 17.19
CA PRO A 131 23.97 -0.19 15.80
C PRO A 131 22.71 0.19 14.99
N PRO A 132 22.86 1.05 13.96
CA PRO A 132 21.78 1.38 13.08
C PRO A 132 21.33 0.17 12.26
N THR A 133 20.06 0.14 11.90
CA THR A 133 19.48 -0.90 11.04
C THR A 133 19.71 -0.63 9.56
#